data_9e98e9481ee36b3dd32a8f8ffad48daa
#
_entry.id   9e98e9481ee36b3dd32a8f8ffad48daa
#
_cell.length_a   1.000
_cell.length_b   1.000
_cell.length_c   1.000
_cell.angle_alpha   90.00
_cell.angle_beta   90.00
_cell.angle_gamma   90.00
#
_symmetry.space_group_name_H-M   'P 1'
#
loop_
_entity.id
_entity.type
_entity.pdbx_description
1 polymer ?
#
loop_
_entity_poly.entity_id
_entity_poly.type
_entity_poly.pdbx_seq_one_letter_code
_entity_poly.pdbx_strand_id
1 'polypeptide(L)'
;LIGAVNRINPRGEVYKPMAAVDEKVKKIIVEQLGVDEEDVTPDASFVDDLGADSLDTVELVMAFEEEFGIEIPDEDAEKILTVQNVMDYIKERV
;
A
#
# COMPACT_ATOMS: atom_id res chain seq x y z
N LEU A 1 5.11 27.99 -11.55
CA LEU A 1 4.98 27.75 -11.22
C LEU A 1 4.65 27.26 -10.61
N ILE A 2 4.96 27.11 -10.64
CA ILE A 2 4.64 26.94 -9.99
C ILE A 2 3.60 26.22 -9.60
N GLY A 3 2.63 26.07 -9.75
CA GLY A 3 1.49 25.31 -9.45
C GLY A 3 1.64 23.85 -9.30
N ALA A 4 2.80 23.39 -9.51
CA ALA A 4 3.05 21.95 -9.38
C ALA A 4 2.77 21.43 -7.99
N VAL A 5 2.81 22.29 -7.00
CA VAL A 5 2.61 21.86 -5.62
C VAL A 5 1.16 21.68 -5.24
N ASN A 6 0.27 22.27 -6.01
CA ASN A 6 -1.15 22.20 -5.68
C ASN A 6 -1.90 21.38 -6.71
N ARG A 7 -1.79 20.09 -6.60
CA ARG A 7 -2.53 19.21 -7.47
C ARG A 7 -3.94 19.07 -6.94
N ILE A 8 -4.88 19.27 -7.82
CA ILE A 8 -6.28 19.20 -7.47
C ILE A 8 -6.91 18.07 -8.29
N ASN A 9 -7.65 17.20 -7.62
CA ASN A 9 -8.35 16.13 -8.32
C ASN A 9 -9.60 16.68 -9.02
N PRO A 10 -10.28 15.87 -9.83
CA PRO A 10 -11.47 16.33 -10.55
C PRO A 10 -12.59 16.87 -9.67
N ARG A 11 -12.59 16.54 -8.39
CA ARG A 11 -13.60 17.06 -7.46
C ARG A 11 -13.21 18.36 -6.80
N GLY A 12 -12.05 18.89 -7.15
CA GLY A 12 -11.58 20.14 -6.58
C GLY A 12 -10.87 20.02 -5.25
N GLU A 13 -10.52 18.81 -4.87
CA GLU A 13 -9.81 18.57 -3.61
C GLU A 13 -8.32 18.49 -3.83
N VAL A 14 -7.56 18.92 -2.86
CA VAL A 14 -6.10 18.85 -2.92
C VAL A 14 -5.64 17.43 -2.54
N TYR A 15 -4.80 16.84 -3.38
CA TYR A 15 -4.22 15.55 -3.06
C TYR A 15 -3.25 15.66 -1.91
N LYS A 16 -3.37 14.75 -0.97
CA LYS A 16 -2.45 14.64 0.17
C LYS A 16 -1.53 13.45 -0.07
N PRO A 17 -0.22 13.61 0.07
CA PRO A 17 0.72 12.50 -0.18
C PRO A 17 0.41 11.25 0.60
N MET A 18 0.02 11.37 1.86
CA MET A 18 -0.31 10.21 2.69
C MET A 18 -1.55 9.48 2.20
N ALA A 19 -2.55 10.23 1.77
CA ALA A 19 -3.74 9.62 1.20
C ALA A 19 -3.43 8.88 -0.08
N ALA A 20 -2.51 9.42 -0.90
CA ALA A 20 -2.10 8.78 -2.12
C ALA A 20 -1.40 7.44 -1.85
N VAL A 21 -0.58 7.39 -0.82
CA VAL A 21 0.09 6.15 -0.42
C VAL A 21 -0.93 5.11 0.02
N ASP A 22 -1.85 5.51 0.88
CA ASP A 22 -2.88 4.60 1.39
C ASP A 22 -3.73 4.04 0.25
N GLU A 23 -4.13 4.87 -0.68
CA GLU A 23 -4.94 4.44 -1.81
C GLU A 23 -4.19 3.46 -2.71
N LYS A 24 -2.92 3.73 -2.96
CA LYS A 24 -2.11 2.85 -3.79
C LYS A 24 -1.89 1.50 -3.12
N VAL A 25 -1.65 1.51 -1.83
CA VAL A 25 -1.49 0.26 -1.07
C VAL A 25 -2.76 -0.57 -1.17
N LYS A 26 -3.91 0.03 -0.93
CA LYS A 26 -5.18 -0.68 -1.01
C LYS A 26 -5.40 -1.26 -2.40
N LYS A 27 -5.15 -0.47 -3.42
CA LYS A 27 -5.36 -0.89 -4.80
C LYS A 27 -4.49 -2.09 -5.14
N ILE A 28 -3.24 -2.06 -4.73
CA ILE A 28 -2.32 -3.17 -4.99
C ILE A 28 -2.82 -4.43 -4.30
N ILE A 29 -3.24 -4.32 -3.05
CA ILE A 29 -3.75 -5.46 -2.29
C ILE A 29 -4.99 -6.05 -2.96
N VAL A 30 -5.91 -5.21 -3.36
CA VAL A 30 -7.11 -5.65 -4.05
C VAL A 30 -6.76 -6.41 -5.33
N GLU A 31 -5.85 -5.89 -6.11
CA GLU A 31 -5.45 -6.51 -7.37
C GLU A 31 -4.70 -7.82 -7.17
N GLN A 32 -3.81 -7.87 -6.20
CA GLN A 32 -2.99 -9.05 -5.98
C GLN A 32 -3.75 -10.19 -5.30
N LEU A 33 -4.58 -9.86 -4.34
CA LEU A 33 -5.29 -10.86 -3.56
C LEU A 33 -6.72 -11.12 -4.03
N GLY A 34 -7.24 -10.27 -4.88
CA GLY A 34 -8.60 -10.42 -5.37
C GLY A 34 -9.66 -10.21 -4.30
N VAL A 35 -9.39 -9.36 -3.33
CA VAL A 35 -10.33 -9.04 -2.27
C VAL A 35 -11.00 -7.71 -2.54
N ASP A 36 -12.09 -7.43 -1.82
CA ASP A 36 -12.78 -6.16 -1.95
C ASP A 36 -12.04 -5.05 -1.20
N GLU A 37 -12.13 -3.84 -1.71
CA GLU A 37 -11.50 -2.69 -1.07
C GLU A 37 -11.99 -2.52 0.37
N GLU A 38 -13.24 -2.84 0.63
CA GLU A 38 -13.83 -2.74 1.97
C GLU A 38 -13.17 -3.67 2.98
N ASP A 39 -12.60 -4.76 2.51
CA ASP A 39 -11.92 -5.73 3.37
C ASP A 39 -10.50 -5.28 3.72
N VAL A 40 -9.98 -4.32 2.98
CA VAL A 40 -8.62 -3.83 3.20
C VAL A 40 -8.64 -2.70 4.21
N THR A 41 -8.72 -3.09 5.48
CA THR A 41 -8.71 -2.15 6.60
C THR A 41 -7.31 -2.11 7.22
N PRO A 42 -6.97 -1.04 7.95
CA PRO A 42 -5.64 -0.97 8.58
C PRO A 42 -5.31 -2.16 9.47
N ASP A 43 -6.31 -2.70 10.14
CA ASP A 43 -6.13 -3.82 11.06
C ASP A 43 -6.08 -5.19 10.37
N ALA A 44 -6.42 -5.23 9.09
CA ALA A 44 -6.50 -6.50 8.37
C ALA A 44 -5.12 -7.17 8.28
N SER A 45 -5.08 -8.44 8.65
CA SER A 45 -3.90 -9.27 8.49
C SER A 45 -3.92 -9.86 7.08
N PHE A 46 -2.80 -9.82 6.39
CA PHE A 46 -2.74 -10.37 5.05
C PHE A 46 -3.06 -11.86 5.02
N VAL A 47 -2.56 -12.59 5.96
CA VAL A 47 -2.77 -14.05 6.02
C VAL A 47 -4.11 -14.40 6.64
N ASP A 48 -4.40 -13.85 7.81
CA ASP A 48 -5.59 -14.24 8.58
C ASP A 48 -6.89 -13.65 8.04
N ASP A 49 -6.84 -12.38 7.62
CA ASP A 49 -8.06 -11.69 7.20
C ASP A 49 -8.24 -11.66 5.69
N LEU A 50 -7.15 -11.55 4.95
CA LEU A 50 -7.21 -11.44 3.50
C LEU A 50 -6.88 -12.75 2.78
N GLY A 51 -6.49 -13.77 3.53
CA GLY A 51 -6.27 -15.09 2.96
C GLY A 51 -5.02 -15.23 2.09
N ALA A 52 -4.03 -14.37 2.30
CA ALA A 52 -2.79 -14.45 1.52
C ALA A 52 -1.93 -15.62 1.99
N ASP A 53 -1.39 -16.36 1.04
CA ASP A 53 -0.41 -17.40 1.38
C ASP A 53 0.99 -16.82 1.23
N SER A 54 2.01 -17.66 1.41
CA SER A 54 3.40 -17.20 1.38
C SER A 54 3.79 -16.65 -0.01
N LEU A 55 3.21 -17.21 -1.05
CA LEU A 55 3.48 -16.74 -2.40
C LEU A 55 2.84 -15.39 -2.64
N ASP A 56 1.62 -15.22 -2.16
CA ASP A 56 0.90 -13.96 -2.28
C ASP A 56 1.63 -12.83 -1.55
N THR A 57 2.17 -13.10 -0.36
CA THR A 57 2.88 -12.08 0.38
C THR A 57 4.15 -11.64 -0.33
N VAL A 58 4.87 -12.57 -0.96
CA VAL A 58 6.06 -12.25 -1.75
C VAL A 58 5.67 -11.35 -2.93
N GLU A 59 4.60 -11.70 -3.62
CA GLU A 59 4.14 -10.91 -4.76
C GLU A 59 3.69 -9.52 -4.34
N LEU A 60 3.03 -9.40 -3.18
CA LEU A 60 2.64 -8.11 -2.64
C LEU A 60 3.86 -7.22 -2.38
N VAL A 61 4.87 -7.80 -1.74
CA VAL A 61 6.10 -7.06 -1.45
C VAL A 61 6.73 -6.54 -2.74
N MET A 62 6.83 -7.41 -3.74
CA MET A 62 7.39 -7.01 -5.02
C MET A 62 6.59 -5.92 -5.71
N ALA A 63 5.26 -6.02 -5.63
CA ALA A 63 4.40 -5.01 -6.22
C ALA A 63 4.58 -3.65 -5.54
N PHE A 64 4.71 -3.65 -4.22
CA PHE A 64 4.96 -2.41 -3.49
C PHE A 64 6.31 -1.82 -3.85
N GLU A 65 7.32 -2.64 -3.98
CA GLU A 65 8.65 -2.17 -4.37
C GLU A 65 8.62 -1.47 -5.72
N GLU A 66 7.93 -2.07 -6.68
CA GLU A 66 7.83 -1.50 -8.02
C GLU A 66 6.99 -0.22 -8.05
N GLU A 67 5.88 -0.22 -7.32
CA GLU A 67 4.97 0.92 -7.34
C GLU A 67 5.59 2.16 -6.70
N PHE A 68 6.29 1.97 -5.59
CA PHE A 68 6.84 3.09 -4.82
C PHE A 68 8.32 3.33 -5.05
N GLY A 69 8.96 2.48 -5.83
CA GLY A 69 10.38 2.62 -6.12
C GLY A 69 11.26 2.47 -4.90
N ILE A 70 10.89 1.58 -4.00
CA ILE A 70 11.62 1.32 -2.76
C ILE A 70 12.09 -0.13 -2.73
N GLU A 71 12.96 -0.42 -1.79
CA GLU A 71 13.48 -1.76 -1.60
C GLU A 71 13.04 -2.26 -0.23
N ILE A 72 12.44 -3.44 -0.18
CA ILE A 72 11.97 -4.03 1.05
C ILE A 72 12.77 -5.32 1.29
N PRO A 73 13.76 -5.29 2.19
CA PRO A 73 14.54 -6.50 2.50
C PRO A 73 13.65 -7.59 3.11
N ASP A 74 14.05 -8.82 2.97
CA ASP A 74 13.28 -9.95 3.50
C ASP A 74 13.02 -9.82 5.00
N GLU A 75 13.97 -9.30 5.75
CA GLU A 75 13.82 -9.08 7.17
C GLU A 75 12.65 -8.16 7.49
N ASP A 76 12.52 -7.11 6.70
CA ASP A 76 11.45 -6.14 6.89
C ASP A 76 10.12 -6.71 6.39
N ALA A 77 10.15 -7.45 5.30
CA ALA A 77 8.96 -8.07 4.75
C ALA A 77 8.30 -9.01 5.77
N GLU A 78 9.11 -9.70 6.55
CA GLU A 78 8.60 -10.60 7.58
C GLU A 78 7.83 -9.87 8.70
N LYS A 79 8.12 -8.60 8.88
CA LYS A 79 7.46 -7.77 9.89
C LYS A 79 6.18 -7.12 9.39
N ILE A 80 5.96 -7.17 8.10
CA ILE A 80 4.78 -6.58 7.49
C ILE A 80 3.66 -7.62 7.51
N LEU A 81 2.87 -7.59 8.58
CA LEU A 81 1.82 -8.56 8.79
C LEU A 81 0.41 -8.02 8.52
N THR A 82 0.24 -6.71 8.65
CA THR A 82 -1.05 -6.06 8.45
C THR A 82 -0.94 -4.94 7.44
N VAL A 83 -2.09 -4.48 6.97
CA VAL A 83 -2.17 -3.34 6.05
C VAL A 83 -1.50 -2.11 6.67
N GLN A 84 -1.77 -1.86 7.95
CA GLN A 84 -1.17 -0.72 8.65
C GLN A 84 0.36 -0.81 8.67
N ASN A 85 0.90 -2.01 8.87
CA ASN A 85 2.35 -2.21 8.87
C ASN A 85 2.99 -1.77 7.56
N VAL A 86 2.39 -2.17 6.44
CA VAL A 86 2.97 -1.81 5.14
C VAL A 86 2.79 -0.33 4.84
N MET A 87 1.67 0.25 5.23
CA MET A 87 1.45 1.68 5.04
C MET A 87 2.49 2.50 5.79
N ASP A 88 2.72 2.15 7.04
CA ASP A 88 3.73 2.84 7.86
C ASP A 88 5.12 2.68 7.29
N TYR A 89 5.45 1.48 6.86
CA TYR A 89 6.74 1.19 6.28
C TYR A 89 7.01 2.05 5.04
N ILE A 90 6.04 2.11 4.16
CA ILE A 90 6.17 2.88 2.92
C ILE A 90 6.26 4.38 3.21
N LYS A 91 5.44 4.87 4.13
CA LYS A 91 5.42 6.30 4.47
C LYS A 91 6.76 6.77 5.02
N GLU A 92 7.48 5.90 5.68
CA GLU A 92 8.81 6.25 6.20
C GLU A 92 9.86 6.39 5.10
N ARG A 93 9.60 5.80 3.94
CA ARG A 93 10.57 5.74 2.84
C ARG A 93 10.26 6.64 1.66
N VAL A 94 9.06 7.14 1.56
CA VAL A 94 8.67 8.02 0.46
C VAL A 94 8.47 9.46 0.86
#